data_b7d0066944993026ac6beb50b2f759be
#
_entry.id   b7d0066944993026ac6beb50b2f759be
#
_cell.length_a   1.000
_cell.length_b   1.000
_cell.length_c   1.000
_cell.angle_alpha   90.00
_cell.angle_beta   90.00
_cell.angle_gamma   90.00
#
_symmetry.space_group_name_H-M   'P 1'
#
loop_
_entity.id
_entity.type
_entity.pdbx_description
1 polymer ?
#
loop_
_entity_poly.entity_id
_entity_poly.type
_entity_poly.pdbx_seq_one_letter_code
_entity_poly.pdbx_strand_id
1 'polypeptide(L)'
;MPSIKSDIEIARAAAKKPIFEIGAKLGIPVEQLVPYGHDKAKVSAEFIAGQAGKKDGKLILVTAINPTPAGEGKTTTTVGLGDGLNRIGKKAIVCIREASLGPCFGVKGGAAGGGFAQVVPMEDINLHFTGDFHAITSAHNLLAAMIDNHIYWGNEENIDIRRITWRRVMDMNDRALRSMVSSLGGVANGFPRQGGFDITVASEVMAILCLATDLTDLERRLGDIIIGYRFDRTPVHARDLKADGAMAVLLKDAMQPNLVQTLENNPAFVHGGPFANIAHGCNSVTATKTALKLGDYVVTEAGFGADLGAEKFFDIKCRKAGLKPDAAVIVATVRALKMNGGVKKDDLGTEDVAALKKGCANLGRHVANVRRFGVPVVVAINHFISDTDAEIAAVKEFVSRLGAEAILCRHWALGSAGIEELAHKVVELAESGQAKFQPLYGDDISLFEKIEIVASKIYHAGEVTADKAVRDQLQTWEEQGYGKLPVCMAKTQYSFSTDPSLRGAPEGHIVTVREVRLSAGAGFVVAITGEIMTMPGLPKSPSAERIFLNEQGYIEGLF
;
A
#
# COMPACT_ATOMS: atom_id res chain seq x y z
N MET A 1 31.31 6.43 -21.70
CA MET A 1 30.64 5.39 -20.91
C MET A 1 29.33 5.09 -21.63
N PRO A 2 28.90 3.86 -21.82
CA PRO A 2 27.57 3.62 -22.35
C PRO A 2 26.55 4.33 -21.45
N SER A 3 25.59 5.05 -22.04
CA SER A 3 24.54 5.71 -21.29
C SER A 3 23.76 4.66 -20.49
N ILE A 4 23.58 4.89 -19.18
CA ILE A 4 22.70 4.04 -18.36
C ILE A 4 21.30 4.18 -18.94
N LYS A 5 20.69 3.08 -19.40
CA LYS A 5 19.31 3.09 -19.91
C LYS A 5 18.36 3.48 -18.78
N SER A 6 17.37 4.29 -19.12
CA SER A 6 16.26 4.61 -18.21
C SER A 6 15.36 3.39 -17.97
N ASP A 7 14.55 3.42 -16.91
CA ASP A 7 13.64 2.32 -16.57
C ASP A 7 12.65 2.03 -17.71
N ILE A 8 12.15 3.06 -18.38
CA ILE A 8 11.23 2.90 -19.52
C ILE A 8 11.93 2.28 -20.74
N GLU A 9 13.20 2.63 -21.01
CA GLU A 9 13.96 2.04 -22.11
C GLU A 9 14.23 0.54 -21.86
N ILE A 10 14.52 0.18 -20.59
CA ILE A 10 14.70 -1.22 -20.18
C ILE A 10 13.37 -1.98 -20.35
N ALA A 11 12.27 -1.42 -19.89
CA ALA A 11 10.94 -2.03 -19.98
C ALA A 11 10.49 -2.23 -21.44
N ARG A 12 10.74 -1.26 -22.33
CA ARG A 12 10.43 -1.37 -23.77
C ARG A 12 11.26 -2.41 -24.49
N ALA A 13 12.50 -2.60 -24.07
CA ALA A 13 13.41 -3.61 -24.64
C ALA A 13 13.11 -5.04 -24.13
N ALA A 14 12.16 -5.21 -23.22
CA ALA A 14 11.82 -6.51 -22.64
C ALA A 14 11.25 -7.49 -23.68
N ALA A 15 11.77 -8.72 -23.69
CA ALA A 15 11.23 -9.82 -24.46
C ALA A 15 10.01 -10.44 -23.72
N LYS A 16 8.87 -9.76 -23.80
CA LYS A 16 7.63 -10.20 -23.14
C LYS A 16 7.08 -11.46 -23.80
N LYS A 17 6.55 -12.37 -22.98
CA LYS A 17 5.78 -13.52 -23.44
C LYS A 17 4.29 -13.18 -23.49
N PRO A 18 3.50 -13.81 -24.37
CA PRO A 18 2.06 -13.71 -24.31
C PRO A 18 1.53 -14.05 -22.91
N ILE A 19 0.57 -13.29 -22.43
CA ILE A 19 0.08 -13.44 -21.04
C ILE A 19 -0.48 -14.85 -20.77
N PHE A 20 -0.99 -15.52 -21.78
CA PHE A 20 -1.47 -16.90 -21.66
C PHE A 20 -0.35 -17.90 -21.32
N GLU A 21 0.87 -17.67 -21.80
CA GLU A 21 2.03 -18.48 -21.42
C GLU A 21 2.42 -18.26 -19.95
N ILE A 22 2.28 -17.02 -19.46
CA ILE A 22 2.50 -16.70 -18.04
C ILE A 22 1.42 -17.37 -17.19
N GLY A 23 0.16 -17.33 -17.61
CA GLY A 23 -0.94 -18.04 -16.95
C GLY A 23 -0.71 -19.55 -16.91
N ALA A 24 -0.25 -20.14 -18.01
CA ALA A 24 0.07 -21.56 -18.08
C ALA A 24 1.14 -22.00 -17.08
N LYS A 25 2.15 -21.15 -16.78
CA LYS A 25 3.13 -21.42 -15.71
C LYS A 25 2.48 -21.58 -14.33
N LEU A 26 1.33 -20.93 -14.12
CA LEU A 26 0.55 -21.01 -12.89
C LEU A 26 -0.53 -22.09 -12.92
N GLY A 27 -0.68 -22.79 -14.06
CA GLY A 27 -1.75 -23.77 -14.28
C GLY A 27 -3.12 -23.12 -14.45
N ILE A 28 -3.18 -21.87 -14.91
CA ILE A 28 -4.43 -21.18 -15.21
C ILE A 28 -4.83 -21.50 -16.65
N PRO A 29 -5.99 -22.16 -16.87
CA PRO A 29 -6.50 -22.41 -18.23
C PRO A 29 -6.77 -21.11 -18.99
N VAL A 30 -6.62 -21.14 -20.31
CA VAL A 30 -6.79 -19.94 -21.17
C VAL A 30 -8.18 -19.34 -21.01
N GLU A 31 -9.20 -20.16 -20.93
CA GLU A 31 -10.61 -19.75 -20.74
C GLU A 31 -10.88 -19.08 -19.37
N GLN A 32 -9.97 -19.22 -18.42
CA GLN A 32 -10.05 -18.58 -17.10
C GLN A 32 -9.26 -17.26 -17.01
N LEU A 33 -8.67 -16.83 -18.13
CA LEU A 33 -7.99 -15.55 -18.27
C LEU A 33 -8.81 -14.63 -19.18
N VAL A 34 -9.11 -13.43 -18.68
CA VAL A 34 -9.75 -12.36 -19.45
C VAL A 34 -8.66 -11.41 -19.95
N PRO A 35 -8.28 -11.47 -21.24
CA PRO A 35 -7.14 -10.68 -21.74
C PRO A 35 -7.46 -9.20 -21.87
N TYR A 36 -6.50 -8.38 -21.49
CA TYR A 36 -6.46 -6.93 -21.73
C TYR A 36 -5.27 -6.63 -22.67
N GLY A 37 -5.39 -7.05 -23.92
CA GLY A 37 -4.29 -7.08 -24.88
C GLY A 37 -3.42 -8.34 -24.73
N HIS A 38 -2.14 -8.26 -25.15
CA HIS A 38 -1.26 -9.43 -25.20
C HIS A 38 -0.49 -9.67 -23.90
N ASP A 39 -0.30 -8.63 -23.09
CA ASP A 39 0.69 -8.59 -22.00
C ASP A 39 0.06 -8.62 -20.60
N LYS A 40 -1.26 -8.56 -20.49
CA LYS A 40 -1.99 -8.54 -19.22
C LYS A 40 -3.33 -9.22 -19.33
N ALA A 41 -3.78 -9.84 -18.24
CA ALA A 41 -5.11 -10.46 -18.16
C ALA A 41 -5.63 -10.42 -16.72
N LYS A 42 -6.94 -10.45 -16.57
CA LYS A 42 -7.59 -10.72 -15.28
C LYS A 42 -7.80 -12.22 -15.10
N VAL A 43 -7.68 -12.68 -13.85
CA VAL A 43 -7.97 -14.07 -13.48
C VAL A 43 -9.43 -14.17 -13.05
N SER A 44 -10.17 -15.12 -13.60
CA SER A 44 -11.60 -15.27 -13.33
C SER A 44 -11.89 -15.61 -11.87
N ALA A 45 -13.01 -15.10 -11.35
CA ALA A 45 -13.48 -15.41 -10.00
C ALA A 45 -13.79 -16.92 -9.83
N GLU A 46 -14.27 -17.58 -10.89
CA GLU A 46 -14.53 -19.04 -10.90
C GLU A 46 -13.25 -19.84 -10.66
N PHE A 47 -12.19 -19.52 -11.39
CA PHE A 47 -10.90 -20.17 -11.19
C PHE A 47 -10.38 -19.96 -9.78
N ILE A 48 -10.42 -18.72 -9.27
CA ILE A 48 -9.98 -18.37 -7.91
C ILE A 48 -10.73 -19.20 -6.87
N ALA A 49 -12.05 -19.27 -6.96
CA ALA A 49 -12.88 -20.04 -6.05
C ALA A 49 -12.50 -21.54 -6.07
N GLY A 50 -12.19 -22.08 -7.25
CA GLY A 50 -11.75 -23.48 -7.42
C GLY A 50 -10.41 -23.80 -6.76
N GLN A 51 -9.60 -22.79 -6.40
CA GLN A 51 -8.30 -23.01 -5.74
C GLN A 51 -8.40 -23.09 -4.21
N ALA A 52 -9.54 -22.83 -3.60
CA ALA A 52 -9.70 -22.70 -2.14
C ALA A 52 -9.14 -23.88 -1.34
N GLY A 53 -9.27 -25.11 -1.85
CA GLY A 53 -8.79 -26.34 -1.19
C GLY A 53 -7.28 -26.60 -1.29
N LYS A 54 -6.53 -25.85 -2.09
CA LYS A 54 -5.08 -26.03 -2.21
C LYS A 54 -4.36 -25.50 -0.96
N LYS A 55 -3.20 -26.13 -0.66
CA LYS A 55 -2.30 -25.66 0.39
C LYS A 55 -1.70 -24.29 0.00
N ASP A 56 -1.53 -23.43 0.98
CA ASP A 56 -0.85 -22.16 0.80
C ASP A 56 0.66 -22.34 0.66
N GLY A 57 1.26 -21.55 -0.23
CA GLY A 57 2.69 -21.33 -0.28
C GLY A 57 3.18 -20.45 0.88
N LYS A 58 4.47 -20.10 0.86
CA LYS A 58 5.11 -19.23 1.85
C LYS A 58 4.86 -17.77 1.54
N LEU A 59 4.49 -16.97 2.54
CA LEU A 59 4.24 -15.55 2.40
C LEU A 59 5.42 -14.73 2.91
N ILE A 60 6.03 -13.96 2.02
CA ILE A 60 7.19 -13.11 2.29
C ILE A 60 6.77 -11.65 2.18
N LEU A 61 6.93 -10.88 3.26
CA LEU A 61 6.69 -9.44 3.27
C LEU A 61 8.00 -8.69 2.97
N VAL A 62 7.97 -7.80 1.99
CA VAL A 62 9.01 -6.79 1.77
C VAL A 62 8.53 -5.45 2.33
N THR A 63 9.28 -4.91 3.25
CA THR A 63 9.06 -3.59 3.85
C THR A 63 10.36 -2.80 3.84
N ALA A 64 10.42 -1.62 4.48
CA ALA A 64 11.63 -0.81 4.50
C ALA A 64 11.75 -0.01 5.81
N ILE A 65 12.89 0.64 5.96
CA ILE A 65 13.08 1.74 6.91
C ILE A 65 12.20 2.95 6.54
N ASN A 66 12.13 3.98 7.40
CA ASN A 66 11.38 5.19 7.06
C ASN A 66 11.83 5.77 5.71
N PRO A 67 10.87 6.15 4.83
CA PRO A 67 11.20 6.64 3.50
C PRO A 67 11.96 7.98 3.55
N THR A 68 12.84 8.15 2.58
CA THR A 68 13.56 9.40 2.33
C THR A 68 13.27 9.92 0.93
N PRO A 69 13.57 11.18 0.60
CA PRO A 69 13.43 11.68 -0.76
C PRO A 69 14.27 10.95 -1.80
N ALA A 70 15.27 10.17 -1.35
CA ALA A 70 16.11 9.36 -2.24
C ALA A 70 15.44 8.05 -2.69
N GLY A 71 14.38 7.62 -1.99
CA GLY A 71 13.72 6.33 -2.20
C GLY A 71 14.54 5.14 -1.65
N GLU A 72 13.87 4.09 -1.22
CA GLU A 72 14.50 2.88 -0.65
C GLU A 72 14.47 1.68 -1.62
N GLY A 73 13.65 1.75 -2.68
CA GLY A 73 13.57 0.72 -3.70
C GLY A 73 12.84 -0.55 -3.24
N LYS A 74 11.78 -0.41 -2.41
CA LYS A 74 10.96 -1.56 -1.98
C LYS A 74 10.40 -2.39 -3.13
N THR A 75 9.70 -1.75 -4.06
CA THR A 75 9.07 -2.44 -5.19
C THR A 75 10.13 -3.11 -6.07
N THR A 76 11.24 -2.43 -6.33
CA THR A 76 12.39 -3.00 -7.05
C THR A 76 12.92 -4.25 -6.34
N THR A 77 13.06 -4.20 -5.00
CA THR A 77 13.50 -5.35 -4.21
C THR A 77 12.45 -6.46 -4.20
N THR A 78 11.16 -6.13 -4.13
CA THR A 78 10.05 -7.10 -4.18
C THR A 78 10.06 -7.88 -5.48
N VAL A 79 10.16 -7.18 -6.61
CA VAL A 79 10.24 -7.80 -7.94
C VAL A 79 11.52 -8.60 -8.10
N GLY A 80 12.67 -8.00 -7.75
CA GLY A 80 13.97 -8.66 -7.81
C GLY A 80 14.03 -9.94 -6.97
N LEU A 81 13.46 -9.93 -5.76
CA LEU A 81 13.40 -11.12 -4.90
C LEU A 81 12.49 -12.20 -5.51
N GLY A 82 11.35 -11.82 -6.11
CA GLY A 82 10.50 -12.75 -6.83
C GLY A 82 11.26 -13.45 -7.98
N ASP A 83 12.00 -12.67 -8.77
CA ASP A 83 12.86 -13.21 -9.83
C ASP A 83 14.02 -14.04 -9.26
N GLY A 84 14.65 -13.59 -8.18
CA GLY A 84 15.71 -14.33 -7.48
C GLY A 84 15.26 -15.69 -6.96
N LEU A 85 14.06 -15.77 -6.38
CA LEU A 85 13.47 -17.04 -5.94
C LEU A 85 13.20 -17.99 -7.12
N ASN A 86 12.67 -17.48 -8.24
CA ASN A 86 12.49 -18.27 -9.45
C ASN A 86 13.84 -18.73 -10.03
N ARG A 87 14.88 -17.88 -9.99
CA ARG A 87 16.23 -18.23 -10.43
C ARG A 87 16.83 -19.40 -9.65
N ILE A 88 16.59 -19.50 -8.37
CA ILE A 88 17.04 -20.63 -7.53
C ILE A 88 16.08 -21.84 -7.56
N GLY A 89 15.15 -21.87 -8.52
CA GLY A 89 14.25 -22.99 -8.76
C GLY A 89 13.00 -23.06 -7.88
N LYS A 90 12.66 -21.98 -7.17
CA LYS A 90 11.39 -21.88 -6.43
C LYS A 90 10.30 -21.30 -7.31
N LYS A 91 9.06 -21.76 -7.17
CA LYS A 91 7.90 -21.21 -7.87
C LYS A 91 7.40 -19.98 -7.10
N ALA A 92 7.91 -18.81 -7.42
CA ALA A 92 7.56 -17.56 -6.74
C ALA A 92 6.67 -16.66 -7.59
N ILE A 93 5.73 -15.98 -6.93
CA ILE A 93 4.79 -15.02 -7.50
C ILE A 93 4.94 -13.69 -6.75
N VAL A 94 5.05 -12.59 -7.50
CA VAL A 94 5.09 -11.23 -6.95
C VAL A 94 3.66 -10.70 -6.83
N CYS A 95 3.32 -10.04 -5.71
CA CYS A 95 2.05 -9.36 -5.51
C CYS A 95 2.29 -7.92 -5.06
N ILE A 96 1.96 -6.95 -5.93
CA ILE A 96 2.19 -5.52 -5.69
C ILE A 96 0.94 -4.69 -5.93
N ARG A 97 1.00 -3.43 -5.50
CA ARG A 97 -0.06 -2.45 -5.72
C ARG A 97 0.01 -1.88 -7.14
N GLU A 98 -1.15 -1.47 -7.64
CA GLU A 98 -1.28 -0.65 -8.84
C GLU A 98 -0.91 0.82 -8.52
N ALA A 99 -0.36 1.54 -9.52
CA ALA A 99 0.01 2.93 -9.40
C ALA A 99 -1.19 3.87 -9.51
N SER A 100 -1.18 4.97 -8.73
CA SER A 100 -2.13 6.08 -8.86
C SER A 100 -1.56 7.16 -9.78
N LEU A 101 -2.41 7.74 -10.62
CA LEU A 101 -2.02 8.80 -11.56
C LEU A 101 -1.51 10.06 -10.84
N GLY A 102 -2.10 10.42 -9.71
CA GLY A 102 -1.68 11.60 -8.96
C GLY A 102 -0.20 11.58 -8.59
N PRO A 103 0.32 10.56 -7.90
CA PRO A 103 1.75 10.39 -7.66
C PRO A 103 2.60 10.30 -8.93
N CYS A 104 2.15 9.60 -9.96
CA CYS A 104 2.88 9.45 -11.23
C CYS A 104 3.12 10.79 -11.92
N PHE A 105 2.11 11.64 -11.99
CA PHE A 105 2.22 12.98 -12.57
C PHE A 105 2.69 14.05 -11.59
N GLY A 106 2.79 13.72 -10.29
CA GLY A 106 3.24 14.62 -9.21
C GLY A 106 4.75 14.55 -8.97
N VAL A 107 5.17 13.78 -7.98
CA VAL A 107 6.56 13.78 -7.46
C VAL A 107 7.22 12.41 -7.52
N LYS A 108 6.43 11.34 -7.52
CA LYS A 108 6.93 9.99 -7.25
C LYS A 108 6.91 9.15 -8.51
N GLY A 109 7.98 8.36 -8.72
CA GLY A 109 8.02 7.32 -9.73
C GLY A 109 6.90 6.30 -9.59
N GLY A 110 6.67 5.53 -10.64
CA GLY A 110 5.61 4.52 -10.72
C GLY A 110 5.77 3.36 -9.75
N ALA A 111 4.86 2.39 -9.83
CA ALA A 111 4.81 1.22 -8.96
C ALA A 111 5.28 -0.07 -9.64
N ALA A 112 6.06 0.01 -10.72
CA ALA A 112 6.49 -1.15 -11.52
C ALA A 112 7.87 -1.72 -11.13
N GLY A 113 8.58 -1.12 -10.20
CA GLY A 113 9.98 -1.42 -9.90
C GLY A 113 10.94 -0.52 -10.66
N GLY A 114 12.21 -0.93 -10.83
CA GLY A 114 13.21 -0.14 -11.56
C GLY A 114 14.40 -0.97 -12.00
N GLY A 115 15.19 -0.45 -12.95
CA GLY A 115 16.31 -1.16 -13.54
C GLY A 115 15.90 -2.50 -14.16
N PHE A 116 16.66 -3.53 -13.88
CA PHE A 116 16.37 -4.90 -14.32
C PHE A 116 15.43 -5.68 -13.40
N ALA A 117 14.83 -5.04 -12.41
CA ALA A 117 13.82 -5.62 -11.51
C ALA A 117 12.49 -4.86 -11.64
N GLN A 118 11.77 -5.09 -12.74
CA GLN A 118 10.50 -4.45 -13.08
C GLN A 118 9.43 -5.46 -13.46
N VAL A 119 8.16 -5.09 -13.24
CA VAL A 119 7.00 -5.71 -13.87
C VAL A 119 6.64 -4.97 -15.16
N VAL A 120 6.21 -5.70 -16.17
CA VAL A 120 5.85 -5.15 -17.48
C VAL A 120 4.46 -5.63 -17.91
N PRO A 121 3.68 -4.81 -18.65
CA PRO A 121 4.03 -3.55 -19.32
C PRO A 121 4.04 -2.35 -18.37
N MET A 122 5.19 -1.69 -18.21
CA MET A 122 5.41 -0.64 -17.22
C MET A 122 4.54 0.61 -17.48
N GLU A 123 4.44 1.03 -18.75
CA GLU A 123 3.67 2.22 -19.15
C GLU A 123 2.19 2.04 -18.81
N ASP A 124 1.58 0.90 -19.15
CA ASP A 124 0.18 0.61 -18.85
C ASP A 124 -0.07 0.56 -17.33
N ILE A 125 0.82 -0.11 -16.58
CA ILE A 125 0.69 -0.24 -15.12
C ILE A 125 0.72 1.13 -14.43
N ASN A 126 1.50 2.08 -14.95
CA ASN A 126 1.63 3.42 -14.37
C ASN A 126 0.61 4.45 -14.87
N LEU A 127 -0.14 4.13 -15.90
CA LEU A 127 -1.13 5.03 -16.51
C LEU A 127 -2.54 4.42 -16.47
N HIS A 128 -3.01 3.88 -17.56
CA HIS A 128 -4.31 3.21 -17.66
C HIS A 128 -4.11 1.71 -17.79
N PHE A 129 -4.19 1.01 -16.66
CA PHE A 129 -3.84 -0.40 -16.60
C PHE A 129 -4.95 -1.31 -17.14
N THR A 130 -5.97 -1.60 -16.32
CA THR A 130 -7.14 -2.43 -16.69
C THR A 130 -8.46 -1.76 -16.32
N GLY A 131 -8.42 -0.52 -15.84
CA GLY A 131 -9.59 0.26 -15.50
C GLY A 131 -10.08 0.13 -14.06
N ASP A 132 -9.34 -0.56 -13.17
CA ASP A 132 -9.77 -0.79 -11.80
C ASP A 132 -9.94 0.52 -11.02
N PHE A 133 -9.02 1.47 -11.17
CA PHE A 133 -9.13 2.78 -10.50
C PHE A 133 -10.27 3.63 -11.05
N HIS A 134 -10.55 3.54 -12.35
CA HIS A 134 -11.75 4.16 -12.92
C HIS A 134 -13.03 3.55 -12.34
N ALA A 135 -13.10 2.23 -12.21
CA ALA A 135 -14.23 1.53 -11.61
C ALA A 135 -14.46 1.96 -10.15
N ILE A 136 -13.37 2.04 -9.36
CA ILE A 136 -13.42 2.50 -7.96
C ILE A 136 -13.90 3.95 -7.89
N THR A 137 -13.36 4.84 -8.72
CA THR A 137 -13.77 6.24 -8.80
C THR A 137 -15.25 6.35 -9.15
N SER A 138 -15.71 5.57 -10.13
CA SER A 138 -17.11 5.57 -10.58
C SER A 138 -18.06 5.07 -9.50
N ALA A 139 -17.75 3.96 -8.84
CA ALA A 139 -18.56 3.42 -7.75
C ALA A 139 -18.64 4.37 -6.55
N HIS A 140 -17.51 4.99 -6.18
CA HIS A 140 -17.45 5.97 -5.09
C HIS A 140 -18.30 7.21 -5.40
N ASN A 141 -18.17 7.75 -6.61
CA ASN A 141 -18.89 8.95 -7.04
C ASN A 141 -20.37 8.68 -7.31
N LEU A 142 -20.74 7.44 -7.71
CA LEU A 142 -22.14 7.03 -7.78
C LEU A 142 -22.81 7.17 -6.41
N LEU A 143 -22.18 6.67 -5.35
CA LEU A 143 -22.71 6.82 -3.99
C LEU A 143 -22.86 8.30 -3.60
N ALA A 144 -21.86 9.14 -3.91
CA ALA A 144 -21.94 10.58 -3.65
C ALA A 144 -23.13 11.24 -4.40
N ALA A 145 -23.35 10.85 -5.66
CA ALA A 145 -24.49 11.33 -6.44
C ALA A 145 -25.83 10.85 -5.89
N MET A 146 -25.90 9.59 -5.44
CA MET A 146 -27.11 9.02 -4.84
C MET A 146 -27.47 9.70 -3.52
N ILE A 147 -26.51 10.10 -2.71
CA ILE A 147 -26.75 10.88 -1.47
C ILE A 147 -27.43 12.21 -1.81
N ASP A 148 -26.84 13.00 -2.72
CA ASP A 148 -27.39 14.30 -3.10
C ASP A 148 -28.77 14.15 -3.79
N ASN A 149 -28.96 13.12 -4.60
CA ASN A 149 -30.24 12.80 -5.24
C ASN A 149 -31.31 12.40 -4.21
N HIS A 150 -30.97 11.60 -3.21
CA HIS A 150 -31.89 11.21 -2.14
C HIS A 150 -32.39 12.43 -1.35
N ILE A 151 -31.47 13.35 -1.03
CA ILE A 151 -31.81 14.61 -0.35
C ILE A 151 -32.71 15.49 -1.23
N TYR A 152 -32.40 15.57 -2.52
CA TYR A 152 -33.18 16.36 -3.50
C TYR A 152 -34.63 15.90 -3.58
N TRP A 153 -34.90 14.59 -3.58
CA TRP A 153 -36.22 14.01 -3.79
C TRP A 153 -37.00 13.69 -2.50
N GLY A 154 -36.65 14.35 -1.39
CA GLY A 154 -37.48 14.30 -0.19
C GLY A 154 -36.77 13.80 1.08
N ASN A 155 -35.56 13.29 0.97
CA ASN A 155 -34.74 12.91 2.12
C ASN A 155 -35.46 11.96 3.12
N GLU A 156 -36.04 10.87 2.61
CA GLU A 156 -36.80 9.89 3.40
C GLU A 156 -35.99 9.32 4.58
N GLU A 157 -34.65 9.18 4.40
CA GLU A 157 -33.75 8.76 5.46
C GLU A 157 -33.42 9.84 6.50
N ASN A 158 -34.01 11.03 6.35
CA ASN A 158 -33.83 12.14 7.30
C ASN A 158 -32.37 12.52 7.56
N ILE A 159 -31.56 12.53 6.50
CA ILE A 159 -30.12 12.85 6.54
C ILE A 159 -29.94 14.32 6.97
N ASP A 160 -29.13 14.57 7.99
CA ASP A 160 -28.66 15.92 8.29
C ASP A 160 -27.56 16.32 7.29
N ILE A 161 -27.88 17.25 6.39
CA ILE A 161 -26.98 17.72 5.31
C ILE A 161 -25.62 18.20 5.86
N ARG A 162 -25.61 18.72 7.11
CA ARG A 162 -24.38 19.19 7.78
C ARG A 162 -23.49 18.05 8.28
N ARG A 163 -23.99 16.82 8.29
CA ARG A 163 -23.34 15.62 8.84
C ARG A 163 -23.05 14.56 7.79
N ILE A 164 -23.03 14.92 6.51
CA ILE A 164 -22.60 14.05 5.42
C ILE A 164 -21.09 13.92 5.51
N THR A 165 -20.59 12.69 5.65
CA THR A 165 -19.16 12.36 5.76
C THR A 165 -18.57 11.93 4.43
N TRP A 166 -19.41 11.59 3.44
CA TRP A 166 -18.99 11.10 2.14
C TRP A 166 -18.62 12.22 1.18
N ARG A 167 -17.40 12.19 0.69
CA ARG A 167 -16.87 13.15 -0.31
C ARG A 167 -16.90 12.53 -1.69
N ARG A 168 -16.41 13.21 -2.70
CA ARG A 168 -16.13 12.67 -4.04
C ARG A 168 -14.67 12.25 -4.14
N VAL A 169 -14.30 11.54 -5.20
CA VAL A 169 -12.91 11.17 -5.46
C VAL A 169 -12.51 11.41 -6.91
N MET A 170 -11.21 11.64 -7.09
CA MET A 170 -10.55 11.71 -8.39
C MET A 170 -9.13 11.18 -8.26
N ASP A 171 -8.67 10.40 -9.26
CA ASP A 171 -7.30 9.86 -9.22
C ASP A 171 -6.30 10.84 -9.85
N MET A 172 -6.18 12.01 -9.24
CA MET A 172 -5.23 13.05 -9.60
C MET A 172 -4.93 13.94 -8.38
N ASN A 173 -3.72 14.54 -8.35
CA ASN A 173 -3.35 15.51 -7.33
C ASN A 173 -3.92 16.89 -7.69
N ASP A 174 -4.93 17.34 -6.93
CA ASP A 174 -5.54 18.66 -7.14
C ASP A 174 -5.92 19.33 -5.83
N ARG A 175 -5.08 20.26 -5.37
CA ARG A 175 -5.31 21.01 -4.13
C ARG A 175 -6.54 21.91 -4.15
N ALA A 176 -6.99 22.34 -5.32
CA ALA A 176 -8.16 23.20 -5.45
C ALA A 176 -9.46 22.47 -5.07
N LEU A 177 -9.48 21.15 -5.18
CA LEU A 177 -10.64 20.30 -4.88
C LEU A 177 -10.73 19.86 -3.41
N ARG A 178 -9.78 20.23 -2.56
CA ARG A 178 -9.81 19.85 -1.13
C ARG A 178 -11.06 20.31 -0.41
N SER A 179 -11.57 21.48 -0.76
CA SER A 179 -12.79 22.02 -0.18
C SER A 179 -13.53 22.83 -1.24
N MET A 180 -14.81 22.57 -1.39
CA MET A 180 -15.67 23.22 -2.37
C MET A 180 -17.10 23.32 -1.86
N VAL A 181 -17.90 24.18 -2.48
CA VAL A 181 -19.36 24.19 -2.31
C VAL A 181 -19.98 23.58 -3.55
N SER A 182 -20.79 22.52 -3.37
CA SER A 182 -21.57 21.88 -4.43
C SER A 182 -22.97 22.48 -4.53
N SER A 183 -23.69 22.14 -5.63
CA SER A 183 -25.12 22.49 -5.86
C SER A 183 -25.39 23.99 -5.96
N LEU A 184 -24.44 24.80 -6.40
CA LEU A 184 -24.66 26.20 -6.76
C LEU A 184 -25.45 26.29 -8.09
N GLY A 185 -26.14 27.41 -8.31
CA GLY A 185 -26.89 27.69 -9.56
C GLY A 185 -28.41 27.55 -9.45
N GLY A 186 -28.93 27.51 -8.25
CA GLY A 186 -30.36 27.53 -7.98
C GLY A 186 -30.96 26.20 -7.59
N VAL A 187 -32.26 26.19 -7.31
CA VAL A 187 -33.01 25.07 -6.69
C VAL A 187 -32.97 23.77 -7.52
N ALA A 188 -32.81 23.87 -8.82
CA ALA A 188 -32.75 22.70 -9.71
C ALA A 188 -31.43 21.88 -9.48
N ASN A 189 -30.42 22.46 -8.87
CA ASN A 189 -29.15 21.79 -8.61
C ASN A 189 -29.06 21.15 -7.19
N GLY A 190 -30.10 21.27 -6.39
CA GLY A 190 -30.19 20.71 -5.05
C GLY A 190 -29.79 21.68 -3.95
N PHE A 191 -29.28 21.18 -2.86
CA PHE A 191 -28.95 21.95 -1.66
C PHE A 191 -27.47 22.29 -1.61
N PRO A 192 -27.09 23.59 -1.62
CA PRO A 192 -25.68 23.97 -1.47
C PRO A 192 -25.09 23.44 -0.17
N ARG A 193 -23.97 22.73 -0.27
CA ARG A 193 -23.25 22.21 0.88
C ARG A 193 -21.73 22.21 0.66
N GLN A 194 -21.00 22.29 1.74
CA GLN A 194 -19.56 22.06 1.71
C GLN A 194 -19.25 20.60 1.41
N GLY A 195 -18.30 20.37 0.54
CA GLY A 195 -17.79 19.07 0.17
C GLY A 195 -16.33 19.17 -0.26
N GLY A 196 -15.90 18.21 -1.04
CA GLY A 196 -14.55 18.18 -1.60
C GLY A 196 -14.28 16.85 -2.28
N PHE A 197 -13.03 16.70 -2.73
CA PHE A 197 -12.53 15.45 -3.32
C PHE A 197 -11.38 14.92 -2.49
N ASP A 198 -11.31 13.61 -2.37
CA ASP A 198 -10.12 12.87 -1.95
C ASP A 198 -9.52 12.17 -3.19
N ILE A 199 -8.25 11.78 -3.13
CA ILE A 199 -7.68 10.98 -4.19
C ILE A 199 -8.23 9.54 -4.11
N THR A 200 -8.49 8.91 -5.25
CA THR A 200 -9.13 7.59 -5.32
C THR A 200 -8.46 6.55 -4.41
N VAL A 201 -7.15 6.55 -4.32
CA VAL A 201 -6.37 5.61 -3.48
C VAL A 201 -6.48 5.87 -1.96
N ALA A 202 -7.06 7.00 -1.54
CA ALA A 202 -7.40 7.28 -0.14
C ALA A 202 -8.85 6.93 0.21
N SER A 203 -9.65 6.46 -0.75
CA SER A 203 -11.07 6.16 -0.55
C SER A 203 -11.30 4.88 0.25
N GLU A 204 -12.43 4.83 0.95
CA GLU A 204 -12.89 3.61 1.62
C GLU A 204 -13.24 2.52 0.59
N VAL A 205 -13.76 2.87 -0.59
CA VAL A 205 -14.06 1.91 -1.66
C VAL A 205 -12.80 1.18 -2.13
N MET A 206 -11.68 1.87 -2.27
CA MET A 206 -10.37 1.25 -2.55
C MET A 206 -9.98 0.26 -1.45
N ALA A 207 -10.11 0.65 -0.19
CA ALA A 207 -9.79 -0.22 0.95
C ALA A 207 -10.72 -1.45 1.00
N ILE A 208 -12.01 -1.27 0.73
CA ILE A 208 -13.01 -2.35 0.66
C ILE A 208 -12.63 -3.36 -0.43
N LEU A 209 -12.37 -2.89 -1.67
CA LEU A 209 -11.97 -3.78 -2.77
C LEU A 209 -10.72 -4.60 -2.42
N CYS A 210 -9.75 -3.98 -1.75
CA CYS A 210 -8.51 -4.64 -1.35
C CYS A 210 -8.68 -5.63 -0.18
N LEU A 211 -9.71 -5.49 0.65
CA LEU A 211 -9.96 -6.36 1.82
C LEU A 211 -11.07 -7.38 1.58
N ALA A 212 -11.90 -7.18 0.57
CA ALA A 212 -12.96 -8.12 0.21
C ALA A 212 -12.39 -9.46 -0.29
N THR A 213 -13.09 -10.54 0.01
CA THR A 213 -12.69 -11.90 -0.34
C THR A 213 -13.34 -12.42 -1.61
N ASP A 214 -14.53 -11.92 -1.92
CA ASP A 214 -15.34 -12.27 -3.08
C ASP A 214 -16.40 -11.17 -3.36
N LEU A 215 -17.22 -11.34 -4.40
CA LEU A 215 -18.24 -10.35 -4.78
C LEU A 215 -19.35 -10.19 -3.73
N THR A 216 -19.69 -11.24 -3.02
CA THR A 216 -20.72 -11.18 -1.95
C THR A 216 -20.20 -10.38 -0.76
N ASP A 217 -18.96 -10.62 -0.33
CA ASP A 217 -18.31 -9.85 0.73
C ASP A 217 -18.08 -8.39 0.29
N LEU A 218 -17.74 -8.16 -1.00
CA LEU A 218 -17.63 -6.81 -1.56
C LEU A 218 -18.94 -6.03 -1.42
N GLU A 219 -20.05 -6.57 -1.91
CA GLU A 219 -21.37 -5.93 -1.86
C GLU A 219 -21.81 -5.66 -0.41
N ARG A 220 -21.65 -6.64 0.48
CA ARG A 220 -21.96 -6.47 1.90
C ARG A 220 -21.16 -5.31 2.51
N ARG A 221 -19.85 -5.24 2.26
CA ARG A 221 -18.98 -4.18 2.77
C ARG A 221 -19.33 -2.81 2.19
N LEU A 222 -19.65 -2.74 0.91
CA LEU A 222 -20.13 -1.49 0.28
C LEU A 222 -21.41 -0.99 0.97
N GLY A 223 -22.34 -1.91 1.30
CA GLY A 223 -23.53 -1.60 2.04
C GLY A 223 -23.29 -1.09 3.46
N ASP A 224 -22.20 -1.51 4.10
CA ASP A 224 -21.82 -1.10 5.46
C ASP A 224 -21.20 0.31 5.52
N ILE A 225 -20.86 0.95 4.40
CA ILE A 225 -20.29 2.30 4.36
C ILE A 225 -21.25 3.28 5.05
N ILE A 226 -20.74 4.07 6.01
CA ILE A 226 -21.46 5.17 6.64
C ILE A 226 -21.28 6.42 5.79
N ILE A 227 -22.39 6.96 5.28
CA ILE A 227 -22.41 8.13 4.38
C ILE A 227 -22.66 9.45 5.11
N GLY A 228 -23.17 9.38 6.32
CA GLY A 228 -23.53 10.52 7.15
C GLY A 228 -24.44 10.08 8.29
N TYR A 229 -25.09 11.05 8.90
CA TYR A 229 -25.94 10.82 10.08
C TYR A 229 -27.30 11.50 9.92
N ARG A 230 -28.35 10.91 10.50
CA ARG A 230 -29.67 11.50 10.65
C ARG A 230 -29.67 12.65 11.63
N PHE A 231 -30.75 13.42 11.71
CA PHE A 231 -30.89 14.50 12.69
C PHE A 231 -30.86 13.98 14.14
N ASP A 232 -31.25 12.75 14.40
CA ASP A 232 -31.15 12.07 15.70
C ASP A 232 -29.74 11.50 15.97
N ARG A 233 -28.79 11.69 15.05
CA ARG A 233 -27.39 11.22 15.08
C ARG A 233 -27.18 9.72 14.85
N THR A 234 -28.20 9.00 14.45
CA THR A 234 -28.01 7.61 14.01
C THR A 234 -27.33 7.58 12.63
N PRO A 235 -26.45 6.59 12.37
CA PRO A 235 -25.75 6.51 11.09
C PRO A 235 -26.70 6.15 9.94
N VAL A 236 -26.39 6.65 8.76
CA VAL A 236 -27.01 6.24 7.49
C VAL A 236 -25.96 5.50 6.68
N HIS A 237 -26.32 4.33 6.19
CA HIS A 237 -25.44 3.47 5.42
C HIS A 237 -25.76 3.52 3.92
N ALA A 238 -24.80 3.12 3.09
CA ALA A 238 -25.00 3.03 1.64
C ALA A 238 -26.16 2.10 1.27
N ARG A 239 -26.38 1.01 2.02
CA ARG A 239 -27.52 0.10 1.82
C ARG A 239 -28.87 0.75 2.08
N ASP A 240 -28.98 1.75 2.96
CA ASP A 240 -30.21 2.47 3.21
C ASP A 240 -30.67 3.23 1.97
N LEU A 241 -29.71 3.65 1.12
CA LEU A 241 -29.97 4.22 -0.19
C LEU A 241 -30.00 3.18 -1.32
N LYS A 242 -29.85 1.88 -1.02
CA LYS A 242 -29.80 0.79 -2.01
C LYS A 242 -28.69 0.99 -3.06
N ALA A 243 -27.55 1.55 -2.65
CA ALA A 243 -26.45 1.87 -3.55
C ALA A 243 -25.45 0.72 -3.75
N ASP A 244 -25.36 -0.17 -2.77
CA ASP A 244 -24.39 -1.27 -2.67
C ASP A 244 -24.39 -2.19 -3.90
N GLY A 245 -25.55 -2.62 -4.37
CA GLY A 245 -25.67 -3.47 -5.56
C GLY A 245 -25.14 -2.79 -6.83
N ALA A 246 -25.50 -1.53 -7.07
CA ALA A 246 -25.01 -0.78 -8.23
C ALA A 246 -23.51 -0.51 -8.16
N MET A 247 -22.98 -0.21 -6.97
CA MET A 247 -21.55 -0.08 -6.74
C MET A 247 -20.81 -1.39 -6.99
N ALA A 248 -21.34 -2.52 -6.53
CA ALA A 248 -20.76 -3.85 -6.75
C ALA A 248 -20.72 -4.21 -8.24
N VAL A 249 -21.75 -3.86 -9.01
CA VAL A 249 -21.79 -4.05 -10.48
C VAL A 249 -20.63 -3.30 -11.15
N LEU A 250 -20.39 -2.04 -10.77
CA LEU A 250 -19.28 -1.24 -11.31
C LEU A 250 -17.91 -1.84 -10.96
N LEU A 251 -17.79 -2.52 -9.82
CA LEU A 251 -16.56 -3.09 -9.30
C LEU A 251 -16.34 -4.58 -9.67
N LYS A 252 -17.32 -5.20 -10.34
CA LYS A 252 -17.29 -6.65 -10.62
C LYS A 252 -16.00 -7.11 -11.29
N ASP A 253 -15.58 -6.44 -12.36
CA ASP A 253 -14.39 -6.81 -13.10
C ASP A 253 -13.11 -6.34 -12.36
N ALA A 254 -13.18 -5.19 -11.69
CA ALA A 254 -12.09 -4.68 -10.86
C ALA A 254 -11.74 -5.59 -9.67
N MET A 255 -12.66 -6.45 -9.22
CA MET A 255 -12.42 -7.41 -8.14
C MET A 255 -11.49 -8.56 -8.57
N GLN A 256 -11.34 -8.82 -9.86
CA GLN A 256 -10.45 -9.84 -10.40
C GLN A 256 -8.99 -9.33 -10.46
N PRO A 257 -8.02 -10.06 -9.89
CA PRO A 257 -6.63 -9.62 -9.89
C PRO A 257 -6.01 -9.64 -11.30
N ASN A 258 -5.13 -8.68 -11.54
CA ASN A 258 -4.44 -8.51 -12.81
C ASN A 258 -3.14 -9.31 -12.84
N LEU A 259 -3.03 -10.24 -13.77
CA LEU A 259 -1.82 -11.01 -14.06
C LEU A 259 -0.96 -10.25 -15.08
N VAL A 260 0.31 -10.09 -14.74
CA VAL A 260 1.40 -9.56 -15.60
C VAL A 260 2.66 -10.40 -15.42
N GLN A 261 3.79 -9.92 -15.93
CA GLN A 261 5.07 -10.61 -15.81
C GLN A 261 6.19 -9.65 -15.40
N THR A 262 7.25 -10.22 -14.85
CA THR A 262 8.51 -9.50 -14.64
C THR A 262 9.31 -9.45 -15.95
N LEU A 263 10.39 -8.66 -15.99
CA LEU A 263 11.33 -8.65 -17.11
C LEU A 263 11.91 -10.05 -17.44
N GLU A 264 11.97 -10.92 -16.43
CA GLU A 264 12.45 -12.31 -16.56
C GLU A 264 11.31 -13.30 -16.84
N ASN A 265 10.12 -12.81 -17.23
CA ASN A 265 8.92 -13.58 -17.56
C ASN A 265 8.39 -14.44 -16.40
N ASN A 266 8.58 -14.02 -15.16
CA ASN A 266 7.95 -14.63 -14.00
C ASN A 266 6.59 -13.97 -13.71
N PRO A 267 5.63 -14.73 -13.16
CA PRO A 267 4.29 -14.22 -12.94
C PRO A 267 4.26 -13.18 -11.81
N ALA A 268 3.45 -12.13 -12.01
CA ALA A 268 3.17 -11.13 -11.00
C ALA A 268 1.68 -10.74 -11.02
N PHE A 269 1.11 -10.49 -9.84
CA PHE A 269 -0.20 -9.87 -9.69
C PHE A 269 -0.03 -8.40 -9.29
N VAL A 270 -0.71 -7.52 -10.02
CA VAL A 270 -0.82 -6.09 -9.70
C VAL A 270 -2.29 -5.79 -9.46
N HIS A 271 -2.69 -5.46 -8.21
CA HIS A 271 -4.10 -5.33 -7.90
C HIS A 271 -4.37 -4.46 -6.67
N GLY A 272 -5.15 -3.41 -6.85
CA GLY A 272 -5.49 -2.43 -5.84
C GLY A 272 -4.31 -1.54 -5.43
N GLY A 273 -4.58 -0.41 -4.81
CA GLY A 273 -3.54 0.57 -4.48
C GLY A 273 -3.86 1.50 -3.31
N PRO A 274 -4.35 1.01 -2.15
CA PRO A 274 -4.69 1.89 -1.03
C PRO A 274 -3.43 2.57 -0.48
N PHE A 275 -3.56 3.86 -0.10
CA PHE A 275 -2.47 4.58 0.55
C PHE A 275 -2.17 4.02 1.94
N ALA A 276 -0.87 3.99 2.31
CA ALA A 276 -0.41 3.44 3.58
C ALA A 276 -0.46 4.43 4.75
N ASN A 277 -0.70 5.71 4.52
CA ASN A 277 -0.82 6.72 5.56
C ASN A 277 -2.26 6.97 6.02
N ILE A 278 -3.27 6.45 5.33
CA ILE A 278 -4.69 6.59 5.68
C ILE A 278 -5.49 5.29 5.54
N ALA A 279 -4.93 4.30 4.87
CA ALA A 279 -5.50 2.97 4.72
C ALA A 279 -4.40 1.92 4.97
N HIS A 280 -4.66 0.64 4.68
CA HIS A 280 -3.74 -0.45 5.02
C HIS A 280 -2.51 -0.58 4.10
N GLY A 281 -2.47 0.14 2.97
CA GLY A 281 -1.24 0.30 2.16
C GLY A 281 -0.67 -0.95 1.50
N CYS A 282 -1.50 -1.96 1.23
CA CYS A 282 -1.09 -3.24 0.66
C CYS A 282 -1.97 -3.58 -0.55
N ASN A 283 -1.48 -4.44 -1.44
CA ASN A 283 -2.30 -5.00 -2.52
C ASN A 283 -3.47 -5.84 -1.96
N SER A 284 -4.38 -6.26 -2.83
CA SER A 284 -5.60 -6.94 -2.41
C SER A 284 -5.36 -8.28 -1.72
N VAL A 285 -6.31 -8.65 -0.85
CA VAL A 285 -6.40 -10.00 -0.24
C VAL A 285 -6.60 -11.06 -1.32
N THR A 286 -7.46 -10.77 -2.31
CA THR A 286 -7.75 -11.68 -3.42
C THR A 286 -6.49 -12.05 -4.19
N ALA A 287 -5.68 -11.06 -4.60
CA ALA A 287 -4.41 -11.33 -5.30
C ALA A 287 -3.43 -12.14 -4.45
N THR A 288 -3.25 -11.76 -3.18
CA THR A 288 -2.33 -12.47 -2.28
C THR A 288 -2.77 -13.92 -2.03
N LYS A 289 -4.05 -14.15 -1.74
CA LYS A 289 -4.57 -15.51 -1.52
C LYS A 289 -4.51 -16.36 -2.78
N THR A 290 -4.85 -15.80 -3.94
CA THR A 290 -4.72 -16.49 -5.23
C THR A 290 -3.27 -16.90 -5.48
N ALA A 291 -2.32 -16.00 -5.29
CA ALA A 291 -0.90 -16.30 -5.45
C ALA A 291 -0.42 -17.40 -4.50
N LEU A 292 -0.85 -17.38 -3.23
CA LEU A 292 -0.52 -18.42 -2.24
C LEU A 292 -1.00 -19.81 -2.66
N LYS A 293 -2.11 -19.91 -3.39
CA LYS A 293 -2.64 -21.18 -3.91
C LYS A 293 -1.93 -21.67 -5.18
N LEU A 294 -1.22 -20.78 -5.87
CA LEU A 294 -0.61 -21.05 -7.18
C LEU A 294 0.92 -21.16 -7.16
N GLY A 295 1.58 -20.61 -6.15
CA GLY A 295 3.03 -20.62 -6.01
C GLY A 295 3.50 -21.23 -4.69
N ASP A 296 4.79 -21.61 -4.67
CA ASP A 296 5.45 -22.06 -3.44
C ASP A 296 5.82 -20.90 -2.53
N TYR A 297 6.09 -19.73 -3.14
CA TYR A 297 6.43 -18.48 -2.47
C TYR A 297 5.64 -17.32 -3.05
N VAL A 298 5.17 -16.45 -2.20
CA VAL A 298 4.54 -15.18 -2.58
C VAL A 298 5.33 -14.05 -1.95
N VAL A 299 5.82 -13.14 -2.78
CA VAL A 299 6.53 -11.93 -2.35
C VAL A 299 5.59 -10.75 -2.50
N THR A 300 5.24 -10.13 -1.39
CA THR A 300 4.37 -8.94 -1.37
C THR A 300 5.03 -7.80 -0.63
N GLU A 301 4.50 -6.59 -0.79
CA GLU A 301 5.04 -5.40 -0.13
C GLU A 301 3.98 -4.64 0.66
N ALA A 302 4.45 -3.80 1.59
CA ALA A 302 3.64 -2.83 2.30
C ALA A 302 4.19 -1.41 2.10
N GLY A 303 3.32 -0.41 2.00
CA GLY A 303 3.70 0.98 1.70
C GLY A 303 4.48 1.65 2.82
N PHE A 304 5.38 2.58 2.48
CA PHE A 304 6.22 3.33 3.40
C PHE A 304 7.15 2.44 4.26
N GLY A 305 7.49 2.88 5.46
CA GLY A 305 8.31 2.13 6.40
C GLY A 305 7.54 1.06 7.16
N ALA A 306 8.27 0.18 7.84
CA ALA A 306 7.68 -0.93 8.59
C ALA A 306 6.81 -0.45 9.77
N ASP A 307 7.03 0.75 10.26
CA ASP A 307 6.22 1.38 11.30
C ASP A 307 4.80 1.76 10.87
N LEU A 308 4.56 1.93 9.57
CA LEU A 308 3.26 2.21 8.99
C LEU A 308 2.74 1.03 8.16
N GLY A 309 3.45 0.69 7.08
CA GLY A 309 2.98 -0.29 6.13
C GLY A 309 3.00 -1.71 6.68
N ALA A 310 4.12 -2.17 7.28
CA ALA A 310 4.18 -3.52 7.81
C ALA A 310 3.26 -3.69 9.03
N GLU A 311 3.17 -2.71 9.92
CA GLU A 311 2.21 -2.73 11.03
C GLU A 311 0.79 -2.97 10.52
N LYS A 312 0.33 -2.19 9.53
CA LYS A 312 -1.02 -2.35 8.96
C LYS A 312 -1.19 -3.63 8.14
N PHE A 313 -0.15 -4.09 7.48
CA PHE A 313 -0.16 -5.41 6.84
C PHE A 313 -0.45 -6.49 7.87
N PHE A 314 0.20 -6.45 9.03
CA PHE A 314 0.02 -7.43 10.10
C PHE A 314 -1.31 -7.25 10.84
N ASP A 315 -1.58 -6.06 11.37
CA ASP A 315 -2.74 -5.81 12.24
C ASP A 315 -4.05 -5.61 11.49
N ILE A 316 -4.02 -5.26 10.20
CA ILE A 316 -5.25 -5.12 9.41
C ILE A 316 -5.39 -6.24 8.39
N LYS A 317 -4.48 -6.33 7.40
CA LYS A 317 -4.63 -7.28 6.29
C LYS A 317 -4.51 -8.74 6.75
N CYS A 318 -3.44 -9.07 7.47
CA CYS A 318 -3.24 -10.46 7.95
C CYS A 318 -4.31 -10.88 8.95
N ARG A 319 -4.67 -10.01 9.89
CA ARG A 319 -5.75 -10.25 10.86
C ARG A 319 -7.07 -10.57 10.17
N LYS A 320 -7.50 -9.72 9.21
CA LYS A 320 -8.79 -9.86 8.53
C LYS A 320 -8.83 -11.04 7.55
N ALA A 321 -7.73 -11.32 6.89
CA ALA A 321 -7.64 -12.35 5.86
C ALA A 321 -7.15 -13.72 6.37
N GLY A 322 -6.74 -13.82 7.63
CA GLY A 322 -6.16 -15.05 8.19
C GLY A 322 -4.79 -15.39 7.59
N LEU A 323 -4.05 -14.40 7.09
CA LEU A 323 -2.73 -14.60 6.51
C LEU A 323 -1.67 -14.71 7.60
N LYS A 324 -0.66 -15.55 7.35
CA LYS A 324 0.47 -15.78 8.27
C LYS A 324 1.78 -15.65 7.52
N PRO A 325 2.49 -14.50 7.66
CA PRO A 325 3.79 -14.30 7.02
C PRO A 325 4.85 -15.27 7.58
N ASP A 326 5.66 -15.85 6.67
CA ASP A 326 6.73 -16.79 7.01
C ASP A 326 8.08 -16.09 7.24
N ALA A 327 8.32 -14.97 6.54
CA ALA A 327 9.51 -14.15 6.71
C ALA A 327 9.25 -12.70 6.27
N ALA A 328 10.09 -11.78 6.72
CA ALA A 328 10.08 -10.39 6.29
C ALA A 328 11.47 -9.94 5.85
N VAL A 329 11.50 -9.13 4.79
CA VAL A 329 12.68 -8.45 4.27
C VAL A 329 12.54 -6.96 4.58
N ILE A 330 13.50 -6.38 5.28
CA ILE A 330 13.57 -4.93 5.52
C ILE A 330 14.59 -4.33 4.57
N VAL A 331 14.12 -3.53 3.64
CA VAL A 331 14.99 -2.82 2.69
C VAL A 331 15.58 -1.60 3.37
N ALA A 332 16.89 -1.45 3.29
CA ALA A 332 17.63 -0.29 3.72
C ALA A 332 18.59 0.17 2.61
N THR A 333 18.88 1.46 2.57
CA THR A 333 19.92 2.03 1.71
C THR A 333 20.93 2.80 2.54
N VAL A 334 22.18 2.79 2.13
CA VAL A 334 23.23 3.60 2.75
C VAL A 334 22.81 5.07 2.81
N ARG A 335 22.24 5.59 1.71
CA ARG A 335 21.74 6.98 1.63
C ARG A 335 20.67 7.29 2.67
N ALA A 336 19.67 6.42 2.82
CA ALA A 336 18.60 6.62 3.78
C ALA A 336 19.12 6.54 5.22
N LEU A 337 20.04 5.64 5.52
CA LEU A 337 20.69 5.54 6.84
C LEU A 337 21.51 6.77 7.15
N LYS A 338 22.34 7.27 6.22
CA LYS A 338 23.08 8.55 6.39
C LYS A 338 22.13 9.72 6.65
N MET A 339 21.03 9.80 5.92
CA MET A 339 20.02 10.84 6.12
C MET A 339 19.36 10.75 7.50
N ASN A 340 19.07 9.54 8.00
CA ASN A 340 18.60 9.32 9.36
C ASN A 340 19.68 9.65 10.41
N GLY A 341 20.93 9.60 10.04
CA GLY A 341 22.08 10.05 10.85
C GLY A 341 22.36 11.55 10.83
N GLY A 342 21.60 12.31 9.99
CA GLY A 342 21.66 13.78 9.94
C GLY A 342 22.35 14.35 8.69
N VAL A 343 22.80 13.53 7.74
CA VAL A 343 23.39 13.99 6.47
C VAL A 343 22.34 14.65 5.59
N LYS A 344 22.66 15.78 4.98
CA LYS A 344 21.77 16.47 4.05
C LYS A 344 21.69 15.73 2.70
N LYS A 345 20.58 15.94 1.98
CA LYS A 345 20.32 15.26 0.70
C LYS A 345 21.45 15.43 -0.32
N ASP A 346 22.02 16.61 -0.41
CA ASP A 346 23.05 16.95 -1.41
C ASP A 346 24.42 16.33 -1.09
N ASP A 347 24.66 15.93 0.17
CA ASP A 347 25.92 15.36 0.66
C ASP A 347 25.90 13.82 0.71
N LEU A 348 24.79 13.17 0.35
CA LEU A 348 24.60 11.72 0.45
C LEU A 348 25.56 10.89 -0.43
N GLY A 349 26.17 11.49 -1.45
CA GLY A 349 27.17 10.86 -2.31
C GLY A 349 28.55 10.71 -1.67
N THR A 350 28.83 11.39 -0.56
CA THR A 350 30.11 11.35 0.15
C THR A 350 30.07 10.29 1.25
N GLU A 351 31.15 9.52 1.41
CA GLU A 351 31.27 8.55 2.50
C GLU A 351 31.13 9.22 3.87
N ASP A 352 30.28 8.68 4.73
CA ASP A 352 30.13 9.09 6.13
C ASP A 352 29.67 7.91 7.00
N VAL A 353 30.65 7.10 7.40
CA VAL A 353 30.42 5.92 8.25
C VAL A 353 29.91 6.32 9.65
N ALA A 354 30.30 7.48 10.17
CA ALA A 354 29.86 7.93 11.50
C ALA A 354 28.35 8.28 11.49
N ALA A 355 27.91 9.07 10.52
CA ALA A 355 26.49 9.38 10.35
C ALA A 355 25.68 8.12 10.02
N LEU A 356 26.22 7.23 9.18
CA LEU A 356 25.58 5.94 8.86
C LEU A 356 25.32 5.13 10.14
N LYS A 357 26.33 4.96 11.00
CA LYS A 357 26.20 4.23 12.27
C LYS A 357 25.15 4.85 13.19
N LYS A 358 25.08 6.18 13.25
CA LYS A 358 24.02 6.89 13.98
C LYS A 358 22.63 6.60 13.38
N GLY A 359 22.51 6.63 12.07
CA GLY A 359 21.25 6.37 11.36
C GLY A 359 20.79 4.91 11.44
N CYS A 360 21.70 3.96 11.70
CA CYS A 360 21.36 2.55 11.90
C CYS A 360 20.38 2.32 13.08
N ALA A 361 20.25 3.25 14.02
CA ALA A 361 19.23 3.20 15.05
C ALA A 361 17.80 3.11 14.47
N ASN A 362 17.53 3.78 13.33
CA ASN A 362 16.27 3.67 12.60
C ASN A 362 16.02 2.23 12.11
N LEU A 363 17.02 1.63 11.46
CA LEU A 363 16.95 0.24 11.01
C LEU A 363 16.74 -0.73 12.18
N GLY A 364 17.48 -0.55 13.28
CA GLY A 364 17.34 -1.38 14.47
C GLY A 364 15.93 -1.37 15.05
N ARG A 365 15.28 -0.20 15.08
CA ARG A 365 13.89 -0.05 15.51
C ARG A 365 12.93 -0.81 14.59
N HIS A 366 13.11 -0.73 13.27
CA HIS A 366 12.27 -1.47 12.30
C HIS A 366 12.45 -2.99 12.44
N VAL A 367 13.67 -3.48 12.63
CA VAL A 367 13.95 -4.91 12.88
C VAL A 367 13.23 -5.38 14.15
N ALA A 368 13.35 -4.63 15.25
CA ALA A 368 12.68 -4.95 16.50
C ALA A 368 11.15 -4.95 16.35
N ASN A 369 10.60 -3.96 15.63
CA ASN A 369 9.15 -3.85 15.41
C ASN A 369 8.59 -5.05 14.64
N VAL A 370 9.22 -5.46 13.55
CA VAL A 370 8.75 -6.63 12.77
C VAL A 370 8.83 -7.91 13.60
N ARG A 371 9.91 -8.09 14.35
CA ARG A 371 10.06 -9.26 15.24
C ARG A 371 9.01 -9.34 16.35
N ARG A 372 8.42 -8.21 16.77
CA ARG A 372 7.30 -8.21 17.75
C ARG A 372 6.10 -8.98 17.26
N PHE A 373 5.89 -9.04 15.95
CA PHE A 373 4.83 -9.84 15.34
C PHE A 373 5.18 -11.33 15.19
N GLY A 374 6.35 -11.76 15.69
CA GLY A 374 6.79 -13.15 15.59
C GLY A 374 7.25 -13.58 14.20
N VAL A 375 7.65 -12.63 13.35
CA VAL A 375 8.12 -12.88 11.98
C VAL A 375 9.65 -12.76 11.91
N PRO A 376 10.36 -13.78 11.40
CA PRO A 376 11.81 -13.72 11.22
C PRO A 376 12.19 -12.70 10.14
N VAL A 377 13.33 -12.02 10.32
CA VAL A 377 13.74 -10.85 9.54
C VAL A 377 15.12 -11.06 8.92
N VAL A 378 15.26 -10.67 7.65
CA VAL A 378 16.53 -10.39 6.97
C VAL A 378 16.54 -8.95 6.45
N VAL A 379 17.70 -8.31 6.40
CA VAL A 379 17.85 -6.95 5.86
C VAL A 379 18.43 -7.03 4.45
N ALA A 380 17.78 -6.36 3.50
CA ALA A 380 18.29 -6.16 2.15
C ALA A 380 18.94 -4.78 2.04
N ILE A 381 20.23 -4.72 1.80
CA ILE A 381 20.94 -3.47 1.48
C ILE A 381 20.78 -3.25 -0.03
N ASN A 382 19.88 -2.35 -0.42
CA ASN A 382 19.67 -1.99 -1.83
C ASN A 382 20.82 -1.08 -2.27
N HIS A 383 21.72 -1.60 -3.09
CA HIS A 383 22.98 -1.00 -3.47
C HIS A 383 22.83 0.16 -4.45
N PHE A 384 23.53 1.26 -4.16
CA PHE A 384 23.76 2.37 -5.08
C PHE A 384 25.26 2.49 -5.41
N ILE A 385 25.57 3.00 -6.62
CA ILE A 385 26.96 3.13 -7.11
C ILE A 385 27.86 3.96 -6.15
N SER A 386 27.25 4.88 -5.41
CA SER A 386 27.96 5.74 -4.44
C SER A 386 28.25 5.08 -3.10
N ASP A 387 27.73 3.88 -2.85
CA ASP A 387 27.90 3.19 -1.57
C ASP A 387 29.31 2.63 -1.47
N THR A 388 30.00 2.88 -0.36
CA THR A 388 31.36 2.38 -0.14
C THR A 388 31.38 1.05 0.62
N ASP A 389 32.45 0.28 0.44
CA ASP A 389 32.61 -0.99 1.15
C ASP A 389 32.64 -0.80 2.69
N ALA A 390 33.19 0.32 3.17
CA ALA A 390 33.22 0.65 4.59
C ALA A 390 31.80 0.92 5.14
N GLU A 391 30.96 1.62 4.38
CA GLU A 391 29.55 1.87 4.75
C GLU A 391 28.74 0.57 4.74
N ILE A 392 28.89 -0.25 3.71
CA ILE A 392 28.21 -1.55 3.61
C ILE A 392 28.63 -2.47 4.77
N ALA A 393 29.92 -2.55 5.07
CA ALA A 393 30.44 -3.35 6.19
C ALA A 393 29.87 -2.88 7.53
N ALA A 394 29.75 -1.57 7.74
CA ALA A 394 29.18 -1.00 8.97
C ALA A 394 27.70 -1.38 9.16
N VAL A 395 26.90 -1.41 8.08
CA VAL A 395 25.49 -1.88 8.13
C VAL A 395 25.45 -3.38 8.48
N LYS A 396 26.25 -4.20 7.80
CA LYS A 396 26.31 -5.66 8.07
C LYS A 396 26.70 -5.95 9.51
N GLU A 397 27.71 -5.28 10.03
CA GLU A 397 28.16 -5.40 11.42
C GLU A 397 27.05 -5.01 12.41
N PHE A 398 26.36 -3.89 12.16
CA PHE A 398 25.26 -3.44 13.01
C PHE A 398 24.12 -4.47 13.05
N VAL A 399 23.68 -4.95 11.90
CA VAL A 399 22.57 -5.92 11.78
C VAL A 399 22.94 -7.26 12.40
N SER A 400 24.20 -7.71 12.25
CA SER A 400 24.70 -8.93 12.89
C SER A 400 24.59 -8.88 14.41
N ARG A 401 24.88 -7.71 15.02
CA ARG A 401 24.70 -7.50 16.47
C ARG A 401 23.26 -7.59 16.93
N LEU A 402 22.30 -7.38 16.04
CA LEU A 402 20.86 -7.59 16.31
C LEU A 402 20.46 -9.06 16.15
N GLY A 403 21.37 -9.97 15.82
CA GLY A 403 21.06 -11.37 15.53
C GLY A 403 20.22 -11.53 14.25
N ALA A 404 20.45 -10.68 13.25
CA ALA A 404 19.91 -10.77 11.91
C ALA A 404 21.05 -10.74 10.88
N GLU A 405 20.73 -10.95 9.62
CA GLU A 405 21.68 -10.87 8.52
C GLU A 405 21.33 -9.72 7.59
N ALA A 406 22.35 -9.01 7.08
CA ALA A 406 22.19 -7.98 6.07
C ALA A 406 22.92 -8.42 4.79
N ILE A 407 22.17 -8.48 3.70
CA ILE A 407 22.63 -8.97 2.40
C ILE A 407 22.65 -7.83 1.40
N LEU A 408 23.78 -7.66 0.70
CA LEU A 408 23.94 -6.67 -0.35
C LEU A 408 23.21 -7.11 -1.62
N CYS A 409 22.30 -6.28 -2.12
CA CYS A 409 21.48 -6.58 -3.28
C CYS A 409 21.76 -5.62 -4.43
N ARG A 410 22.11 -6.15 -5.61
CA ARG A 410 22.42 -5.42 -6.84
C ARG A 410 21.42 -5.68 -7.96
N HIS A 411 20.21 -6.03 -7.59
CA HIS A 411 19.14 -6.43 -8.51
C HIS A 411 18.70 -5.32 -9.47
N TRP A 412 18.84 -4.04 -9.09
CA TRP A 412 18.58 -2.94 -10.02
C TRP A 412 19.47 -3.04 -11.28
N ALA A 413 20.74 -3.38 -11.11
CA ALA A 413 21.69 -3.47 -12.20
C ALA A 413 21.79 -4.88 -12.84
N LEU A 414 21.54 -5.94 -12.08
CA LEU A 414 21.84 -7.32 -12.46
C LEU A 414 20.60 -8.25 -12.48
N GLY A 415 19.40 -7.71 -12.27
CA GLY A 415 18.19 -8.53 -12.17
C GLY A 415 18.29 -9.59 -11.08
N SER A 416 17.76 -10.77 -11.34
CA SER A 416 17.73 -11.89 -10.38
C SER A 416 19.11 -12.33 -9.91
N ALA A 417 20.13 -12.23 -10.74
CA ALA A 417 21.52 -12.58 -10.38
C ALA A 417 22.07 -11.68 -9.26
N GLY A 418 21.59 -10.45 -9.16
CA GLY A 418 22.02 -9.49 -8.14
C GLY A 418 21.36 -9.66 -6.77
N ILE A 419 20.48 -10.65 -6.59
CA ILE A 419 19.71 -10.84 -5.35
C ILE A 419 19.62 -12.33 -4.93
N GLU A 420 20.36 -13.20 -5.58
CA GLU A 420 20.30 -14.66 -5.35
C GLU A 420 20.64 -15.05 -3.91
N GLU A 421 21.62 -14.39 -3.29
CA GLU A 421 21.99 -14.60 -1.88
C GLU A 421 20.82 -14.29 -0.94
N LEU A 422 20.09 -13.19 -1.17
CA LEU A 422 18.89 -12.86 -0.40
C LEU A 422 17.79 -13.90 -0.62
N ALA A 423 17.61 -14.39 -1.85
CA ALA A 423 16.61 -15.42 -2.15
C ALA A 423 16.87 -16.72 -1.35
N HIS A 424 18.12 -17.18 -1.29
CA HIS A 424 18.50 -18.33 -0.47
C HIS A 424 18.21 -18.09 1.02
N LYS A 425 18.56 -16.91 1.55
CA LYS A 425 18.29 -16.57 2.96
C LYS A 425 16.82 -16.50 3.29
N VAL A 426 16.01 -15.96 2.38
CA VAL A 426 14.55 -15.91 2.55
C VAL A 426 13.96 -17.33 2.60
N VAL A 427 14.42 -18.23 1.73
CA VAL A 427 14.01 -19.65 1.77
C VAL A 427 14.39 -20.28 3.10
N GLU A 428 15.62 -20.11 3.56
CA GLU A 428 16.08 -20.62 4.86
C GLU A 428 15.17 -20.16 5.99
N LEU A 429 14.88 -18.85 6.07
CA LEU A 429 14.01 -18.29 7.12
C LEU A 429 12.57 -18.81 7.02
N ALA A 430 12.00 -18.84 5.82
CA ALA A 430 10.61 -19.25 5.61
C ALA A 430 10.38 -20.75 5.88
N GLU A 431 11.40 -21.58 5.66
CA GLU A 431 11.35 -23.03 5.90
C GLU A 431 11.79 -23.42 7.32
N SER A 432 12.39 -22.49 8.09
CA SER A 432 12.91 -22.76 9.45
C SER A 432 11.85 -23.12 10.49
N GLY A 433 10.58 -22.81 10.25
CA GLY A 433 9.51 -22.97 11.23
C GLY A 433 9.56 -21.96 12.41
N GLN A 434 10.41 -20.96 12.32
CA GLN A 434 10.56 -19.94 13.38
C GLN A 434 9.42 -18.92 13.40
N ALA A 435 8.70 -18.74 12.29
CA ALA A 435 7.59 -17.80 12.20
C ALA A 435 6.44 -18.23 13.15
N LYS A 436 6.10 -17.33 14.06
CA LYS A 436 4.99 -17.46 15.02
C LYS A 436 4.17 -16.19 15.01
N PHE A 437 3.65 -15.88 13.82
CA PHE A 437 2.92 -14.64 13.60
C PHE A 437 1.74 -14.47 14.57
N GLN A 438 1.65 -13.28 15.16
CA GLN A 438 0.51 -12.84 15.95
C GLN A 438 0.32 -11.33 15.80
N PRO A 439 -0.91 -10.82 15.79
CA PRO A 439 -1.20 -9.39 15.84
C PRO A 439 -0.64 -8.74 17.10
N LEU A 440 -0.43 -7.42 17.04
CA LEU A 440 0.15 -6.65 18.15
C LEU A 440 -0.77 -6.56 19.37
N TYR A 441 -2.07 -6.61 19.17
CA TYR A 441 -3.11 -6.48 20.19
C TYR A 441 -4.30 -7.40 19.90
N GLY A 442 -5.09 -7.73 20.95
CA GLY A 442 -6.34 -8.48 20.83
C GLY A 442 -7.52 -7.62 20.36
N ASP A 443 -8.61 -8.26 19.97
CA ASP A 443 -9.82 -7.57 19.49
C ASP A 443 -10.66 -6.99 20.64
N ASP A 444 -10.59 -7.57 21.85
CA ASP A 444 -11.49 -7.29 22.98
C ASP A 444 -11.05 -6.13 23.89
N ILE A 445 -10.00 -5.40 23.55
CA ILE A 445 -9.60 -4.17 24.24
C ILE A 445 -10.21 -2.94 23.55
N SER A 446 -10.29 -1.80 24.23
CA SER A 446 -10.88 -0.58 23.70
C SER A 446 -10.13 -0.06 22.47
N LEU A 447 -10.80 0.71 21.62
CA LEU A 447 -10.20 1.34 20.45
C LEU A 447 -9.05 2.27 20.84
N PHE A 448 -9.20 2.99 21.96
CA PHE A 448 -8.14 3.88 22.43
C PHE A 448 -6.91 3.11 22.93
N GLU A 449 -7.09 2.01 23.65
CA GLU A 449 -5.98 1.13 24.07
C GLU A 449 -5.24 0.52 22.88
N LYS A 450 -5.94 0.17 21.79
CA LYS A 450 -5.29 -0.28 20.55
C LYS A 450 -4.36 0.80 19.96
N ILE A 451 -4.82 2.06 19.96
CA ILE A 451 -4.02 3.23 19.54
C ILE A 451 -2.79 3.38 20.44
N GLU A 452 -2.96 3.30 21.77
CA GLU A 452 -1.87 3.40 22.74
C GLU A 452 -0.83 2.28 22.55
N ILE A 453 -1.28 1.06 22.28
CA ILE A 453 -0.38 -0.08 22.03
C ILE A 453 0.46 0.15 20.78
N VAL A 454 -0.13 0.57 19.67
CA VAL A 454 0.64 0.87 18.46
C VAL A 454 1.62 2.01 18.70
N ALA A 455 1.17 3.10 19.31
CA ALA A 455 2.01 4.27 19.59
C ALA A 455 3.18 3.93 20.54
N SER A 456 2.94 3.19 21.60
CA SER A 456 3.97 2.84 22.58
C SER A 456 4.93 1.76 22.07
N LYS A 457 4.41 0.70 21.42
CA LYS A 457 5.23 -0.46 21.05
C LYS A 457 5.92 -0.31 19.70
N ILE A 458 5.32 0.38 18.75
CA ILE A 458 5.86 0.56 17.40
C ILE A 458 6.59 1.90 17.27
N TYR A 459 5.98 2.98 17.78
CA TYR A 459 6.58 4.32 17.67
C TYR A 459 7.45 4.69 18.88
N HIS A 460 7.38 3.96 19.98
CA HIS A 460 8.02 4.28 21.28
C HIS A 460 7.62 5.65 21.81
N ALA A 461 6.37 6.03 21.60
CA ALA A 461 5.78 7.21 22.23
C ALA A 461 5.74 7.06 23.75
N GLY A 462 5.95 8.16 24.45
CA GLY A 462 5.83 8.21 25.91
C GLY A 462 4.39 8.40 26.36
N GLU A 463 3.57 9.06 25.55
CA GLU A 463 2.18 9.37 25.86
C GLU A 463 1.34 9.46 24.61
N VAL A 464 0.06 9.07 24.72
CA VAL A 464 -0.97 9.30 23.69
C VAL A 464 -2.04 10.23 24.27
N THR A 465 -2.29 11.34 23.60
CA THR A 465 -3.31 12.31 24.00
C THR A 465 -4.43 12.39 22.98
N ALA A 466 -5.64 12.68 23.43
CA ALA A 466 -6.80 12.97 22.60
C ALA A 466 -7.73 13.90 23.38
N ASP A 467 -8.40 14.80 22.69
CA ASP A 467 -9.42 15.61 23.31
C ASP A 467 -10.68 14.78 23.68
N LYS A 468 -11.57 15.40 24.45
CA LYS A 468 -12.80 14.73 24.90
C LYS A 468 -13.67 14.29 23.73
N ALA A 469 -13.77 15.09 22.67
CA ALA A 469 -14.62 14.78 21.52
C ALA A 469 -14.15 13.51 20.78
N VAL A 470 -12.85 13.32 20.63
CA VAL A 470 -12.25 12.11 20.03
C VAL A 470 -12.54 10.89 20.93
N ARG A 471 -12.34 11.00 22.23
CA ARG A 471 -12.59 9.89 23.17
C ARG A 471 -14.07 9.49 23.20
N ASP A 472 -14.97 10.46 23.28
CA ASP A 472 -16.42 10.24 23.26
C ASP A 472 -16.86 9.58 21.93
N GLN A 473 -16.23 9.95 20.81
CA GLN A 473 -16.53 9.35 19.52
C GLN A 473 -16.08 7.88 19.44
N LEU A 474 -14.89 7.55 19.92
CA LEU A 474 -14.42 6.16 20.00
C LEU A 474 -15.34 5.31 20.88
N GLN A 475 -15.70 5.80 22.05
CA GLN A 475 -16.64 5.12 22.94
C GLN A 475 -18.01 4.91 22.26
N THR A 476 -18.54 5.91 21.55
CA THR A 476 -19.79 5.78 20.80
C THR A 476 -19.70 4.64 19.77
N TRP A 477 -18.60 4.51 19.06
CA TRP A 477 -18.42 3.40 18.10
C TRP A 477 -18.28 2.04 18.78
N GLU A 478 -17.65 1.97 19.96
CA GLU A 478 -17.60 0.74 20.75
C GLU A 478 -19.02 0.30 21.17
N GLU A 479 -19.85 1.22 21.64
CA GLU A 479 -21.25 0.99 22.00
C GLU A 479 -22.11 0.57 20.79
N GLN A 480 -21.75 1.05 19.59
CA GLN A 480 -22.39 0.67 18.33
C GLN A 480 -21.90 -0.67 17.77
N GLY A 481 -20.98 -1.35 18.45
CA GLY A 481 -20.47 -2.68 18.05
C GLY A 481 -19.19 -2.65 17.20
N TYR A 482 -18.57 -1.50 17.00
CA TYR A 482 -17.30 -1.38 16.24
C TYR A 482 -16.03 -1.53 17.09
N GLY A 483 -16.15 -1.80 18.39
CA GLY A 483 -15.01 -1.91 19.33
C GLY A 483 -13.99 -2.98 18.98
N LYS A 484 -14.39 -4.03 18.26
CA LYS A 484 -13.48 -5.11 17.81
C LYS A 484 -12.66 -4.78 16.57
N LEU A 485 -12.91 -3.67 15.91
CA LEU A 485 -12.17 -3.28 14.71
C LEU A 485 -10.70 -2.94 15.03
N PRO A 486 -9.77 -3.28 14.14
CA PRO A 486 -8.39 -2.81 14.25
C PRO A 486 -8.30 -1.31 13.99
N VAL A 487 -7.22 -0.70 14.47
CA VAL A 487 -6.93 0.72 14.25
C VAL A 487 -5.91 0.91 13.13
N CYS A 488 -6.12 1.94 12.34
CA CYS A 488 -5.25 2.37 11.26
C CYS A 488 -4.65 3.73 11.64
N MET A 489 -3.38 3.73 12.07
CA MET A 489 -2.69 4.95 12.46
C MET A 489 -2.30 5.78 11.23
N ALA A 490 -2.80 7.00 11.16
CA ALA A 490 -2.51 7.96 10.11
C ALA A 490 -1.55 9.04 10.65
N LYS A 491 -0.27 8.94 10.26
CA LYS A 491 0.81 9.86 10.67
C LYS A 491 1.78 10.11 9.53
N THR A 492 2.74 11.01 9.75
CA THR A 492 3.85 11.20 8.81
C THR A 492 4.63 9.89 8.59
N GLN A 493 5.04 9.64 7.36
CA GLN A 493 5.85 8.48 6.99
C GLN A 493 7.36 8.67 7.28
N TYR A 494 7.79 9.87 7.58
CA TYR A 494 9.22 10.24 7.64
C TYR A 494 9.86 10.05 9.02
N SER A 495 9.08 9.74 10.03
CA SER A 495 9.54 9.57 11.41
C SER A 495 8.68 8.54 12.16
N PHE A 496 9.23 7.91 13.20
CA PHE A 496 8.40 7.16 14.17
C PHE A 496 7.48 8.09 14.96
N SER A 497 7.85 9.36 15.15
CA SER A 497 7.00 10.37 15.78
C SER A 497 5.96 10.96 14.82
N THR A 498 5.18 11.91 15.30
CA THR A 498 4.26 12.73 14.48
C THR A 498 4.94 13.96 13.86
N ASP A 499 6.20 14.23 14.23
CA ASP A 499 7.04 15.29 13.67
C ASP A 499 7.99 14.73 12.59
N PRO A 500 7.84 15.09 11.32
CA PRO A 500 8.67 14.59 10.24
C PRO A 500 10.15 15.00 10.31
N SER A 501 10.49 15.99 11.15
CA SER A 501 11.86 16.44 11.36
C SER A 501 12.66 15.57 12.32
N LEU A 502 11.99 14.83 13.21
CA LEU A 502 12.60 13.93 14.19
C LEU A 502 12.99 12.60 13.52
N ARG A 503 14.20 12.56 12.97
CA ARG A 503 14.75 11.38 12.28
C ARG A 503 15.42 10.39 13.22
N GLY A 504 15.87 9.26 12.68
CA GLY A 504 16.51 8.19 13.45
C GLY A 504 15.49 7.34 14.20
N ALA A 505 15.63 7.22 15.49
CA ALA A 505 14.73 6.44 16.36
C ALA A 505 14.30 7.26 17.59
N PRO A 506 13.45 8.28 17.42
CA PRO A 506 12.95 9.10 18.54
C PRO A 506 12.15 8.26 19.54
N GLU A 507 12.23 8.63 20.81
CA GLU A 507 11.53 7.99 21.93
C GLU A 507 10.90 9.02 22.85
N GLY A 508 9.88 8.61 23.61
CA GLY A 508 9.26 9.44 24.65
C GLY A 508 8.45 10.63 24.13
N HIS A 509 8.24 10.74 22.81
CA HIS A 509 7.43 11.79 22.21
C HIS A 509 5.93 11.58 22.49
N ILE A 510 5.15 12.66 22.36
CA ILE A 510 3.70 12.61 22.52
C ILE A 510 3.06 12.36 21.16
N VAL A 511 2.10 11.43 21.12
CA VAL A 511 1.23 11.21 19.95
C VAL A 511 -0.15 11.78 20.27
N THR A 512 -0.52 12.85 19.57
CA THR A 512 -1.83 13.47 19.73
C THR A 512 -2.78 12.98 18.63
N VAL A 513 -3.86 12.30 19.04
CA VAL A 513 -4.95 11.93 18.13
C VAL A 513 -5.86 13.14 17.95
N ARG A 514 -5.83 13.73 16.74
CA ARG A 514 -6.57 14.95 16.40
C ARG A 514 -7.99 14.68 15.91
N GLU A 515 -8.16 13.56 15.21
CA GLU A 515 -9.42 13.15 14.59
C GLU A 515 -9.46 11.63 14.48
N VAL A 516 -10.65 11.08 14.53
CA VAL A 516 -10.88 9.66 14.22
C VAL A 516 -11.96 9.53 13.15
N ARG A 517 -11.82 8.53 12.29
CA ARG A 517 -12.77 8.21 11.23
C ARG A 517 -13.10 6.72 11.24
N LEU A 518 -14.36 6.39 11.09
CA LEU A 518 -14.80 5.01 10.97
C LEU A 518 -14.95 4.64 9.49
N SER A 519 -14.12 3.72 9.03
CA SER A 519 -14.27 3.04 7.73
C SER A 519 -15.03 1.74 7.97
N ALA A 520 -16.35 1.83 8.15
CA ALA A 520 -17.19 0.73 8.60
C ALA A 520 -17.24 -0.42 7.58
N GLY A 521 -17.29 -0.11 6.29
CA GLY A 521 -17.28 -1.11 5.21
C GLY A 521 -15.92 -1.80 5.05
N ALA A 522 -14.83 -1.04 5.12
CA ALA A 522 -13.48 -1.61 5.15
C ALA A 522 -13.20 -2.35 6.45
N GLY A 523 -13.83 -1.92 7.55
CA GLY A 523 -13.76 -2.56 8.86
C GLY A 523 -12.48 -2.22 9.61
N PHE A 524 -12.13 -0.94 9.72
CA PHE A 524 -11.10 -0.42 10.62
C PHE A 524 -11.41 1.03 11.05
N VAL A 525 -10.81 1.46 12.14
CA VAL A 525 -10.90 2.83 12.64
C VAL A 525 -9.60 3.56 12.32
N VAL A 526 -9.69 4.71 11.64
CA VAL A 526 -8.53 5.56 11.33
C VAL A 526 -8.31 6.54 12.47
N ALA A 527 -7.11 6.58 13.03
CA ALA A 527 -6.68 7.54 14.03
C ALA A 527 -5.68 8.54 13.41
N ILE A 528 -6.10 9.77 13.23
CA ILE A 528 -5.31 10.82 12.59
C ILE A 528 -4.50 11.57 13.63
N THR A 529 -3.18 11.47 13.54
CA THR A 529 -2.23 12.01 14.54
C THR A 529 -1.37 13.15 13.99
N GLY A 530 -1.57 13.54 12.74
CA GLY A 530 -0.80 14.59 12.07
C GLY A 530 -1.59 15.25 10.95
N GLU A 531 -0.92 16.05 10.14
CA GLU A 531 -1.49 16.58 8.90
C GLU A 531 -1.48 15.49 7.83
N ILE A 532 -2.63 14.86 7.62
CA ILE A 532 -2.80 13.80 6.63
C ILE A 532 -3.50 14.38 5.40
N MET A 533 -2.84 14.22 4.28
CA MET A 533 -3.32 14.76 3.01
C MET A 533 -4.04 13.68 2.21
N THR A 534 -5.37 13.74 2.17
CA THR A 534 -6.22 12.84 1.37
C THR A 534 -6.46 13.33 -0.05
N MET A 535 -6.07 14.58 -0.35
CA MET A 535 -5.99 15.13 -1.69
C MET A 535 -4.65 15.87 -1.83
N PRO A 536 -3.58 15.19 -2.30
CA PRO A 536 -2.28 15.81 -2.54
C PRO A 536 -2.38 16.93 -3.58
N GLY A 537 -1.52 17.93 -3.48
CA GLY A 537 -1.36 18.92 -4.54
C GLY A 537 -0.19 18.57 -5.44
N LEU A 538 -0.20 19.07 -6.67
CA LEU A 538 0.99 19.04 -7.51
C LEU A 538 2.11 19.88 -6.87
N PRO A 539 3.37 19.43 -6.92
CA PRO A 539 4.53 20.20 -6.42
C PRO A 539 4.82 21.39 -7.34
N LYS A 540 5.81 22.20 -6.95
CA LYS A 540 6.23 23.36 -7.76
C LYS A 540 6.69 22.96 -9.16
N SER A 541 7.36 21.82 -9.30
CA SER A 541 7.79 21.22 -10.57
C SER A 541 7.30 19.79 -10.64
N PRO A 542 6.07 19.56 -11.11
CA PRO A 542 5.51 18.22 -11.20
C PRO A 542 6.16 17.39 -12.32
N SER A 543 6.14 16.07 -12.17
CA SER A 543 6.60 15.15 -13.23
C SER A 543 5.87 15.38 -14.55
N ALA A 544 4.62 15.84 -14.50
CA ALA A 544 3.80 16.21 -15.66
C ALA A 544 4.49 17.18 -16.64
N GLU A 545 5.40 18.05 -16.16
CA GLU A 545 6.14 18.98 -17.02
C GLU A 545 7.18 18.30 -17.91
N ARG A 546 7.55 17.05 -17.59
CA ARG A 546 8.58 16.26 -18.29
C ARG A 546 8.03 15.08 -19.06
N ILE A 547 6.75 14.74 -18.83
CA ILE A 547 6.08 13.61 -19.48
C ILE A 547 5.44 14.13 -20.79
N PHE A 548 5.85 13.58 -21.93
CA PHE A 548 5.32 13.97 -23.23
C PHE A 548 5.39 12.81 -24.24
N LEU A 549 4.74 12.97 -25.39
CA LEU A 549 4.87 12.06 -26.52
C LEU A 549 5.93 12.59 -27.50
N ASN A 550 6.88 11.73 -27.86
CA ASN A 550 7.83 12.08 -28.92
C ASN A 550 7.17 12.00 -30.32
N GLU A 551 7.92 12.34 -31.38
CA GLU A 551 7.43 12.33 -32.77
C GLU A 551 6.94 10.96 -33.25
N GLN A 552 7.41 9.88 -32.66
CA GLN A 552 7.01 8.51 -32.95
C GLN A 552 5.82 8.04 -32.10
N GLY A 553 5.29 8.88 -31.22
CA GLY A 553 4.18 8.57 -30.31
C GLY A 553 4.58 7.77 -29.06
N TYR A 554 5.87 7.64 -28.78
CA TYR A 554 6.32 7.02 -27.53
C TYR A 554 6.33 8.02 -26.37
N ILE A 555 6.01 7.53 -25.18
CA ILE A 555 6.03 8.33 -23.95
C ILE A 555 7.47 8.56 -23.52
N GLU A 556 7.82 9.81 -23.23
CA GLU A 556 9.10 10.21 -22.67
C GLU A 556 8.89 10.81 -21.27
N GLY A 557 9.89 10.69 -20.40
CA GLY A 557 9.88 11.30 -19.06
C GLY A 557 9.00 10.61 -18.03
N LEU A 558 8.47 9.42 -18.32
CA LEU A 558 7.63 8.67 -17.38
C LEU A 558 8.48 7.89 -16.34
N PHE A 559 9.72 8.08 -16.16
CA PHE A 559 10.70 7.49 -15.22
C PHE A 559 11.91 6.86 -15.90
#